data_bc5b3f7840f45a6313f68f4c28307a78
#
_entry.id   bc5b3f7840f45a6313f68f4c28307a78
#
_cell.length_a   1.000
_cell.length_b   1.000
_cell.length_c   1.000
_cell.angle_alpha   90.00
_cell.angle_beta   90.00
_cell.angle_gamma   90.00
#
_symmetry.space_group_name_H-M   'P 1'
#
loop_
_entity.id
_entity.type
_entity.pdbx_description
1 polymer ?
#
loop_
_entity_poly.entity_id
_entity_poly.type
_entity_poly.pdbx_seq_one_letter_code
_entity_poly.pdbx_strand_id
1 'polypeptide(L)'
;PNSPIGNYSVIAMSEVQTAYVLKLIELWRRGELPAIEATEEAKQRFNAYLREGMGNTVWVRGCQSWYLDADGDPAMWPYSWEQWVAEHEQPVLDDFVREAPAESEPLRPAA
;
A
#
# COMPACT_ATOMS: atom_id res chain seq x y z
N PRO A 1 -4.07 -2.63 6.25
CA PRO A 1 -4.46 -1.22 6.37
C PRO A 1 -4.58 -0.58 4.99
N ASN A 2 -5.31 0.55 4.93
CA ASN A 2 -5.48 1.38 3.73
C ASN A 2 -6.15 0.68 2.54
N SER A 3 -6.94 -0.34 2.80
CA SER A 3 -7.69 -1.11 1.79
C SER A 3 -9.18 -0.76 1.81
N PRO A 4 -9.94 -0.98 0.72
CA PRO A 4 -11.38 -0.70 0.66
C PRO A 4 -12.22 -1.71 1.45
N ILE A 5 -12.00 -1.77 2.76
CA ILE A 5 -12.69 -2.68 3.67
C ILE A 5 -14.09 -2.14 3.98
N GLY A 6 -15.07 -3.03 4.06
CA GLY A 6 -16.42 -2.73 4.53
C GLY A 6 -17.45 -2.54 3.43
N ASN A 7 -17.09 -2.04 2.27
CA ASN A 7 -18.02 -1.78 1.17
C ASN A 7 -17.83 -2.67 -0.05
N TYR A 8 -16.72 -3.43 -0.09
CA TYR A 8 -16.32 -4.22 -1.25
C TYR A 8 -15.93 -5.65 -0.86
N SER A 9 -15.94 -6.54 -1.84
CA SER A 9 -15.52 -7.93 -1.64
C SER A 9 -14.04 -8.01 -1.29
N VAL A 10 -13.71 -8.60 -0.14
CA VAL A 10 -12.33 -8.85 0.28
C VAL A 10 -11.60 -9.75 -0.73
N ILE A 11 -12.31 -10.67 -1.38
CA ILE A 11 -11.76 -11.56 -2.41
C ILE A 11 -11.35 -10.73 -3.64
N ALA A 12 -12.25 -9.89 -4.15
CA ALA A 12 -11.95 -9.04 -5.31
C ALA A 12 -10.78 -8.07 -5.01
N MET A 13 -10.74 -7.51 -3.80
CA MET A 13 -9.62 -6.68 -3.35
C MET A 13 -8.30 -7.46 -3.35
N SER A 14 -8.30 -8.69 -2.84
CA SER A 14 -7.12 -9.55 -2.80
C SER A 14 -6.65 -9.96 -4.20
N GLU A 15 -7.56 -10.15 -5.15
CA GLU A 15 -7.21 -10.44 -6.55
C GLU A 15 -6.47 -9.25 -7.18
N VAL A 16 -6.96 -8.02 -7.00
CA VAL A 16 -6.30 -6.80 -7.49
C VAL A 16 -4.92 -6.64 -6.87
N GLN A 17 -4.80 -6.78 -5.55
CA GLN A 17 -3.52 -6.69 -4.84
C GLN A 17 -2.54 -7.77 -5.30
N THR A 18 -3.00 -9.00 -5.44
CA THR A 18 -2.15 -10.11 -5.90
C THR A 18 -1.62 -9.87 -7.30
N ALA A 19 -2.47 -9.39 -8.22
CA ALA A 19 -2.06 -9.04 -9.57
C ALA A 19 -0.97 -7.93 -9.57
N TYR A 20 -1.10 -6.93 -8.70
CA TYR A 20 -0.08 -5.89 -8.52
C TYR A 20 1.24 -6.44 -7.97
N VAL A 21 1.17 -7.27 -6.94
CA VAL A 21 2.37 -7.92 -6.35
C VAL A 21 3.09 -8.80 -7.37
N LEU A 22 2.37 -9.52 -8.22
CA LEU A 22 2.98 -10.32 -9.29
C LEU A 22 3.74 -9.46 -10.30
N LYS A 23 3.25 -8.27 -10.63
CA LYS A 23 3.98 -7.32 -11.49
C LYS A 23 5.28 -6.83 -10.84
N LEU A 24 5.25 -6.54 -9.52
CA LEU A 24 6.46 -6.16 -8.78
C LEU A 24 7.49 -7.30 -8.75
N ILE A 25 7.05 -8.54 -8.52
CA ILE A 25 7.93 -9.71 -8.55
C ILE A 25 8.56 -9.88 -9.93
N GLU A 26 7.79 -9.66 -11.02
CA GLU A 26 8.32 -9.76 -12.37
C GLU A 26 9.37 -8.67 -12.66
N LEU A 27 9.14 -7.42 -12.23
CA LEU A 27 10.11 -6.33 -12.35
C LEU A 27 11.40 -6.64 -11.58
N TRP A 28 11.27 -7.19 -10.38
CA TRP A 28 12.42 -7.65 -9.59
C TRP A 28 13.18 -8.78 -10.29
N ARG A 29 12.49 -9.78 -10.83
CA ARG A 29 13.11 -10.89 -11.58
C ARG A 29 13.87 -10.45 -12.82
N ARG A 30 13.40 -9.38 -13.48
CA ARG A 30 14.07 -8.76 -14.65
C ARG A 30 15.23 -7.86 -14.26
N GLY A 31 15.45 -7.59 -12.98
CA GLY A 31 16.48 -6.67 -12.50
C GLY A 31 16.12 -5.19 -12.70
N GLU A 32 14.86 -4.89 -13.02
CA GLU A 32 14.36 -3.52 -13.14
C GLU A 32 14.13 -2.86 -11.78
N LEU A 33 13.86 -3.66 -10.75
CA LEU A 33 13.82 -3.26 -9.35
C LEU A 33 14.82 -4.09 -8.54
N PRO A 34 15.81 -3.49 -7.88
CA PRO A 34 16.77 -4.22 -7.05
C PRO A 34 16.14 -4.74 -5.75
N ALA A 35 15.11 -4.07 -5.27
CA ALA A 35 14.31 -4.45 -4.10
C ALA A 35 12.84 -4.05 -4.30
N ILE A 36 11.92 -4.78 -3.68
CA ILE A 36 10.49 -4.41 -3.62
C ILE A 36 10.27 -3.67 -2.29
N GLU A 37 10.77 -2.45 -2.23
CA GLU A 37 10.69 -1.57 -1.06
C GLU A 37 10.28 -0.17 -1.51
N ALA A 38 9.18 0.36 -0.94
CA ALA A 38 8.74 1.70 -1.25
C ALA A 38 9.68 2.74 -0.62
N THR A 39 9.91 3.84 -1.34
CA THR A 39 10.65 4.98 -0.80
C THR A 39 9.85 5.68 0.31
N GLU A 40 10.54 6.36 1.23
CA GLU A 40 9.86 7.10 2.29
C GLU A 40 9.01 8.26 1.71
N GLU A 41 9.45 8.88 0.64
CA GLU A 41 8.71 9.92 -0.09
C GLU A 41 7.42 9.37 -0.69
N ALA A 42 7.47 8.20 -1.32
CA ALA A 42 6.27 7.55 -1.87
C ALA A 42 5.27 7.21 -0.77
N LYS A 43 5.75 6.66 0.34
CA LYS A 43 4.94 6.34 1.51
C LYS A 43 4.27 7.59 2.10
N GLN A 44 5.04 8.68 2.28
CA GLN A 44 4.50 9.94 2.81
C GLN A 44 3.46 10.56 1.88
N ARG A 45 3.73 10.57 0.57
CA ARG A 45 2.79 11.05 -0.45
C ARG A 45 1.49 10.25 -0.44
N PHE A 46 1.57 8.93 -0.38
CA PHE A 46 0.42 8.05 -0.32
C PHE A 46 -0.39 8.27 0.96
N ASN A 47 0.25 8.38 2.12
CA ASN A 47 -0.44 8.65 3.37
C ASN A 47 -1.12 10.02 3.38
N ALA A 48 -0.49 11.06 2.80
CA ALA A 48 -1.10 12.37 2.65
C ALA A 48 -2.35 12.33 1.76
N TYR A 49 -2.27 11.62 0.64
CA TYR A 49 -3.39 11.38 -0.26
C TYR A 49 -4.57 10.69 0.46
N LEU A 50 -4.32 9.67 1.27
CA LEU A 50 -5.37 9.00 2.03
C LEU A 50 -6.02 9.93 3.07
N ARG A 51 -5.22 10.71 3.80
CA ARG A 51 -5.75 11.67 4.79
C ARG A 51 -6.65 12.73 4.14
N GLU A 52 -6.26 13.23 2.98
CA GLU A 52 -7.07 14.20 2.22
C GLU A 52 -8.44 13.59 1.87
N GLY A 53 -8.46 12.37 1.34
CA GLY A 53 -9.70 11.67 0.99
C GLY A 53 -10.58 11.37 2.20
N MET A 54 -9.97 11.05 3.35
CA MET A 54 -10.70 10.76 4.58
C MET A 54 -11.51 11.93 5.10
N GLY A 55 -11.07 13.17 4.90
CA GLY A 55 -11.74 14.37 5.39
C GLY A 55 -13.22 14.49 4.98
N ASN A 56 -13.61 13.85 3.88
CA ASN A 56 -14.96 13.84 3.34
C ASN A 56 -15.80 12.60 3.73
N THR A 57 -15.26 11.71 4.57
CA THR A 57 -15.92 10.46 4.94
C THR A 57 -16.60 10.56 6.31
N VAL A 58 -17.47 9.58 6.58
CA VAL A 58 -18.13 9.44 7.91
C VAL A 58 -17.13 9.01 8.99
N TRP A 59 -15.97 8.47 8.62
CA TRP A 59 -14.99 7.91 9.53
C TRP A 59 -14.32 8.95 10.44
N VAL A 60 -14.19 10.19 9.97
CA VAL A 60 -13.58 11.31 10.74
C VAL A 60 -14.60 12.07 11.60
N ARG A 61 -15.87 11.64 11.66
CA ARG A 61 -16.93 12.32 12.38
C ARG A 61 -17.12 11.87 13.83
N GLY A 62 -16.07 11.38 14.48
CA GLY A 62 -16.08 11.09 15.92
C GLY A 62 -16.51 9.68 16.31
N CYS A 63 -16.52 8.73 15.40
CA CYS A 63 -16.69 7.32 15.73
C CYS A 63 -15.40 6.78 16.37
N GLN A 64 -15.51 6.18 17.56
CA GLN A 64 -14.45 5.33 18.08
C GLN A 64 -14.53 3.98 17.36
N SER A 65 -13.54 3.69 16.55
CA SER A 65 -13.49 2.47 15.75
C SER A 65 -12.12 1.81 15.85
N TRP A 66 -12.08 0.50 15.84
CA TRP A 66 -10.85 -0.27 15.75
C TRP A 66 -10.12 -0.10 14.39
N TYR A 67 -10.75 0.58 13.44
CA TYR A 67 -10.13 0.99 12.17
C TYR A 67 -9.28 2.26 12.28
N LEU A 68 -9.24 2.91 13.46
CA LEU A 68 -8.37 4.05 13.69
C LEU A 68 -6.99 3.56 14.13
N ASP A 69 -5.94 4.20 13.62
CA ASP A 69 -4.58 3.98 14.08
C ASP A 69 -4.30 4.69 15.42
N ALA A 70 -3.04 4.66 15.87
CA ALA A 70 -2.63 5.27 17.12
C ALA A 70 -2.77 6.80 17.15
N ASP A 71 -2.77 7.43 15.98
CA ASP A 71 -2.91 8.88 15.81
C ASP A 71 -4.38 9.29 15.63
N GLY A 72 -5.29 8.30 15.54
CA GLY A 72 -6.72 8.50 15.33
C GLY A 72 -7.10 8.64 13.85
N ASP A 73 -6.18 8.37 12.95
CA ASP A 73 -6.42 8.39 11.52
C ASP A 73 -7.05 7.04 11.06
N PRO A 74 -8.11 7.07 10.23
CA PRO A 74 -8.69 5.84 9.71
C PRO A 74 -7.76 5.11 8.72
N ALA A 75 -7.42 3.86 9.03
CA ALA A 75 -6.58 3.00 8.21
C ALA A 75 -7.38 2.31 7.09
N MET A 76 -8.12 3.09 6.31
CA MET A 76 -9.00 2.60 5.25
C MET A 76 -8.77 3.35 3.93
N TRP A 77 -9.31 2.79 2.83
CA TRP A 77 -9.34 3.45 1.53
C TRP A 77 -10.53 4.40 1.44
N PRO A 78 -10.32 5.73 1.21
CA PRO A 78 -11.40 6.72 1.23
C PRO A 78 -12.07 6.96 -0.12
N TYR A 79 -11.55 6.38 -1.19
CA TYR A 79 -11.97 6.65 -2.56
C TYR A 79 -12.79 5.50 -3.14
N SER A 80 -13.16 5.61 -4.43
CA SER A 80 -13.96 4.60 -5.11
C SER A 80 -13.19 3.30 -5.40
N TRP A 81 -13.93 2.24 -5.76
CA TRP A 81 -13.35 0.98 -6.22
C TRP A 81 -12.57 1.14 -7.52
N GLU A 82 -13.07 1.95 -8.44
CA GLU A 82 -12.43 2.23 -9.72
C GLU A 82 -11.08 2.90 -9.52
N GLN A 83 -10.98 3.82 -8.56
CA GLN A 83 -9.70 4.44 -8.19
C GLN A 83 -8.76 3.43 -7.54
N TRP A 84 -9.27 2.54 -6.68
CA TRP A 84 -8.47 1.45 -6.12
C TRP A 84 -7.85 0.56 -7.21
N VAL A 85 -8.66 0.15 -8.19
CA VAL A 85 -8.19 -0.67 -9.31
C VAL A 85 -7.16 0.09 -10.14
N ALA A 86 -7.41 1.36 -10.44
CA ALA A 86 -6.50 2.19 -11.23
C ALA A 86 -5.12 2.37 -10.56
N GLU A 87 -5.08 2.58 -9.24
CA GLU A 87 -3.83 2.69 -8.46
C GLU A 87 -3.00 1.39 -8.48
N HIS A 88 -3.65 0.24 -8.73
CA HIS A 88 -3.00 -1.06 -8.82
C HIS A 88 -2.76 -1.52 -10.27
N GLU A 89 -3.09 -0.68 -11.26
CA GLU A 89 -2.95 -1.10 -12.67
C GLU A 89 -1.49 -1.25 -13.08
N GLN A 90 -0.62 -0.31 -12.71
CA GLN A 90 0.81 -0.39 -13.02
C GLN A 90 1.66 0.16 -11.86
N PRO A 91 2.74 -0.56 -11.48
CA PRO A 91 3.72 -0.02 -10.55
C PRO A 91 4.41 1.23 -11.09
N VAL A 92 4.51 2.27 -10.27
CA VAL A 92 5.32 3.46 -10.56
C VAL A 92 6.74 3.18 -10.04
N LEU A 93 7.69 2.98 -10.94
CA LEU A 93 9.04 2.55 -10.57
C LEU A 93 9.78 3.52 -9.65
N ASP A 94 9.51 4.83 -9.78
CA ASP A 94 10.12 5.86 -8.94
C ASP A 94 9.62 5.85 -7.49
N ASP A 95 8.56 5.10 -7.21
CA ASP A 95 8.06 4.90 -5.86
C ASP A 95 8.85 3.83 -5.08
N PHE A 96 9.76 3.13 -5.75
CA PHE A 96 10.54 2.05 -5.16
C PHE A 96 12.01 2.41 -5.05
N VAL A 97 12.69 1.84 -4.04
CA VAL A 97 14.12 2.00 -3.82
C VAL A 97 14.88 1.49 -5.05
N ARG A 98 15.74 2.34 -5.62
CA ARG A 98 16.53 2.06 -6.83
C ARG A 98 17.95 1.59 -6.53
N GLU A 99 18.41 1.72 -5.29
CA GLU A 99 19.71 1.22 -4.86
C GLU A 99 19.53 -0.16 -4.23
N ALA A 100 20.41 -1.10 -4.59
CA ALA A 100 20.39 -2.40 -3.95
C ALA A 100 20.63 -2.20 -2.44
N PRO A 101 19.85 -2.85 -1.54
CA PRO A 101 20.16 -2.79 -0.12
C PRO A 101 21.59 -3.25 0.10
N ALA A 102 22.34 -2.51 0.93
CA ALA A 102 23.64 -2.98 1.41
C ALA A 102 23.44 -4.41 1.94
N GLU A 103 24.32 -5.35 1.54
CA GLU A 103 24.18 -6.77 1.79
C GLU A 103 23.51 -7.07 3.15
N SER A 104 22.29 -7.57 3.09
CA SER A 104 21.59 -7.97 4.30
C SER A 104 22.38 -9.10 4.95
N GLU A 105 22.73 -8.93 6.22
CA GLU A 105 23.34 -9.98 7.05
C GLU A 105 22.59 -11.30 6.84
N PRO A 106 23.24 -12.41 6.50
CA PRO A 106 22.55 -13.66 6.23
C PRO A 106 21.71 -14.05 7.44
N LEU A 107 20.45 -14.39 7.17
CA LEU A 107 19.50 -14.87 8.19
C LEU A 107 20.20 -15.93 9.03
N ARG A 108 20.43 -15.64 10.32
CA ARG A 108 20.90 -16.65 11.27
C ARG A 108 19.90 -17.82 11.29
N PRO A 109 20.33 -19.05 11.09
CA PRO A 109 19.43 -20.17 11.25
C PRO A 109 18.87 -20.16 12.67
N ALA A 110 17.55 -20.33 12.78
CA ALA A 110 16.89 -20.45 14.07
C ALA A 110 17.49 -21.65 14.82
N ALA A 111 17.92 -21.39 16.06
CA ALA A 111 18.45 -22.42 16.96
C ALA A 111 17.32 -23.32 17.44
#